data_386dcb33485b5834d35fb7967e9c8f72
#
_entry.id   386dcb33485b5834d35fb7967e9c8f72
#
_cell.length_a   1.000
_cell.length_b   1.000
_cell.length_c   1.000
_cell.angle_alpha   90.00
_cell.angle_beta   90.00
_cell.angle_gamma   90.00
#
_symmetry.space_group_name_H-M   'P 1'
#
loop_
_entity.id
_entity.type
_entity.pdbx_description
1 polymer ?
#
loop_
_entity_poly.entity_id
_entity_poly.type
_entity_poly.pdbx_seq_one_letter_code
_entity_poly.pdbx_strand_id
1 'polypeptide(L)'
;GNRGGYGEVRFFLDELVKPDRPILDTIESDWIYQSNYTGVRTAGGGHAFEAKYADIFDWRRQRPKGIRERFYEPPRLIRINSDQRGGVITSVGIMRVTSAPEKTNPIRRGVWLLDKMLGRQLHAPENIPALSQSERVNGKRLEDLADIMKAHTSKAICVSCHQHIDPLGLGLENFDPYGKWRTTYNNRRQVKSNGTFPNGQDFNTPRAMKGVLLNEYRAPIVKNFAERLLAYAIGRKLEPHDRPTIQRLCAALEADGYKMNTLIRGIIASPQFQKRQDTP
;
A
#
# COMPACT_ATOMS: atom_id res chain seq x y z
N GLY A 1 0.28 -16.00 13.41
CA GLY A 1 -0.78 -15.41 12.71
C GLY A 1 -0.74 -13.94 12.39
N ASN A 2 -1.42 -13.58 11.36
CA ASN A 2 -1.43 -12.29 10.66
C ASN A 2 -2.37 -11.21 11.27
N ARG A 3 -2.79 -11.33 12.53
CA ARG A 3 -3.88 -10.48 13.07
C ARG A 3 -3.49 -9.01 13.23
N GLY A 4 -2.24 -8.68 13.54
CA GLY A 4 -1.80 -7.28 13.74
C GLY A 4 -1.79 -6.46 12.46
N GLY A 5 -1.18 -6.96 11.38
CA GLY A 5 -1.09 -6.23 10.12
C GLY A 5 -2.45 -6.01 9.44
N TYR A 6 -3.38 -6.96 9.55
CA TYR A 6 -4.76 -6.77 9.09
C TYR A 6 -5.49 -5.69 9.91
N GLY A 7 -5.26 -5.66 11.23
CA GLY A 7 -5.81 -4.62 12.09
C GLY A 7 -5.36 -3.22 11.68
N GLU A 8 -4.07 -3.02 11.38
CA GLU A 8 -3.56 -1.71 10.94
C GLU A 8 -4.31 -1.17 9.72
N VAL A 9 -4.49 -1.99 8.69
CA VAL A 9 -5.20 -1.59 7.46
C VAL A 9 -6.67 -1.29 7.77
N ARG A 10 -7.34 -2.14 8.54
CA ARG A 10 -8.74 -1.94 8.91
C ARG A 10 -8.95 -0.63 9.66
N PHE A 11 -8.17 -0.39 10.72
CA PHE A 11 -8.29 0.83 11.51
C PHE A 11 -7.91 2.07 10.70
N PHE A 12 -6.96 1.94 9.77
CA PHE A 12 -6.64 3.01 8.83
C PHE A 12 -7.86 3.39 7.98
N LEU A 13 -8.57 2.41 7.43
CA LEU A 13 -9.77 2.65 6.63
C LEU A 13 -10.92 3.23 7.49
N ASP A 14 -11.10 2.75 8.73
CA ASP A 14 -12.07 3.32 9.67
C ASP A 14 -11.77 4.81 9.94
N GLU A 15 -10.49 5.18 10.03
CA GLU A 15 -10.05 6.56 10.23
C GLU A 15 -10.25 7.44 8.99
N LEU A 16 -10.26 6.89 7.79
CA LEU A 16 -10.64 7.64 6.59
C LEU A 16 -12.11 8.03 6.61
N VAL A 17 -12.97 7.13 7.06
CA VAL A 17 -14.44 7.31 7.00
C VAL A 17 -14.96 8.20 8.12
N LYS A 18 -14.59 7.91 9.37
CA LYS A 18 -15.18 8.57 10.55
C LYS A 18 -14.89 10.07 10.63
N PRO A 19 -13.62 10.53 10.59
CA PRO A 19 -13.31 11.96 10.58
C PRO A 19 -13.31 12.58 9.16
N ASP A 20 -13.77 11.85 8.14
CA ASP A 20 -13.90 12.34 6.76
C ASP A 20 -12.56 12.81 6.16
N ARG A 21 -11.55 11.94 6.19
CA ARG A 21 -10.22 12.24 5.66
C ARG A 21 -10.14 12.05 4.14
N PRO A 22 -9.14 12.67 3.49
CA PRO A 22 -8.89 12.45 2.07
C PRO A 22 -8.54 11.00 1.76
N ILE A 23 -9.10 10.44 0.68
CA ILE A 23 -8.71 9.11 0.19
C ILE A 23 -7.23 9.04 -0.20
N LEU A 24 -6.61 10.17 -0.52
CA LEU A 24 -5.18 10.28 -0.83
C LEU A 24 -4.29 9.99 0.37
N ASP A 25 -4.81 10.06 1.60
CA ASP A 25 -4.12 9.61 2.81
C ASP A 25 -3.73 8.12 2.74
N THR A 26 -4.36 7.33 1.87
CA THR A 26 -3.94 5.95 1.59
C THR A 26 -2.54 5.85 1.01
N ILE A 27 -2.09 6.88 0.31
CA ILE A 27 -0.75 6.96 -0.28
C ILE A 27 0.23 7.63 0.69
N GLU A 28 -0.13 8.83 1.18
CA GLU A 28 0.71 9.61 2.10
C GLU A 28 -0.15 10.27 3.16
N SER A 29 0.25 10.12 4.42
CA SER A 29 -0.40 10.74 5.56
C SER A 29 0.63 11.08 6.64
N ASP A 30 0.33 12.07 7.48
CA ASP A 30 1.10 12.41 8.70
C ASP A 30 0.69 11.54 9.90
N TRP A 31 -0.07 10.48 9.63
CA TRP A 31 -0.58 9.54 10.63
C TRP A 31 -0.60 8.11 10.08
N ILE A 32 -0.48 7.15 10.97
CA ILE A 32 -0.61 5.72 10.69
C ILE A 32 -1.29 5.02 11.86
N TYR A 33 -1.81 3.81 11.61
CA TYR A 33 -2.09 2.86 12.67
C TYR A 33 -0.91 1.92 12.82
N GLN A 34 -0.39 1.78 14.04
CA GLN A 34 0.71 0.88 14.35
C GLN A 34 0.25 -0.16 15.36
N SER A 35 0.47 -1.43 15.06
CA SER A 35 0.28 -2.53 16.01
C SER A 35 1.59 -2.87 16.73
N ASN A 36 1.50 -3.26 18.00
CA ASN A 36 2.68 -3.73 18.75
C ASN A 36 3.23 -5.07 18.23
N TYR A 37 2.51 -5.71 17.33
CA TYR A 37 2.91 -6.98 16.69
C TYR A 37 4.03 -6.79 15.64
N THR A 38 4.42 -5.57 15.34
CA THR A 38 5.40 -5.26 14.29
C THR A 38 6.84 -5.49 14.69
N GLY A 39 7.11 -5.91 15.93
CA GLY A 39 8.48 -6.07 16.41
C GLY A 39 9.32 -4.80 16.37
N VAL A 40 8.70 -3.64 16.14
CA VAL A 40 9.37 -2.34 16.30
C VAL A 40 9.54 -2.10 17.80
N ARG A 41 10.51 -2.78 18.39
CA ARG A 41 11.14 -2.29 19.60
C ARG A 41 11.82 -1.00 19.19
N THR A 42 11.25 0.12 19.57
CA THR A 42 11.98 1.37 19.58
C THR A 42 13.25 1.12 20.39
N ALA A 43 14.39 1.62 19.92
CA ALA A 43 15.68 1.45 20.57
C ALA A 43 15.76 2.10 21.97
N GLY A 44 14.65 2.34 22.63
CA GLY A 44 14.49 2.98 23.92
C GLY A 44 13.41 2.36 24.80
N GLY A 45 13.23 1.04 24.79
CA GLY A 45 12.34 0.34 25.74
C GLY A 45 10.86 0.73 25.60
N GLY A 46 9.98 -0.23 25.39
CA GLY A 46 8.55 -0.09 25.07
C GLY A 46 7.65 0.73 26.03
N HIS A 47 8.18 1.39 27.02
CA HIS A 47 7.42 2.14 28.03
C HIS A 47 7.19 3.62 27.69
N ALA A 48 8.08 4.27 26.93
CA ALA A 48 7.92 5.71 26.59
C ALA A 48 6.79 5.96 25.58
N PHE A 49 6.41 4.95 24.80
CA PHE A 49 5.35 5.03 23.80
C PHE A 49 3.96 4.92 24.42
N GLU A 50 3.79 4.14 25.46
CA GLU A 50 2.50 3.90 26.14
C GLU A 50 1.93 5.14 26.81
N ALA A 51 2.78 5.97 27.42
CA ALA A 51 2.32 7.12 28.20
C ALA A 51 1.73 8.25 27.35
N LYS A 52 2.21 8.44 26.12
CA LYS A 52 1.82 9.58 25.26
C LYS A 52 0.50 9.39 24.51
N TYR A 53 0.03 8.16 24.38
CA TYR A 53 -1.15 7.81 23.55
C TYR A 53 -2.21 7.01 24.27
N ALA A 54 -2.04 6.75 25.58
CA ALA A 54 -2.99 6.03 26.41
C ALA A 54 -4.37 6.70 26.46
N ASP A 55 -4.42 8.02 26.28
CA ASP A 55 -5.65 8.82 26.43
C ASP A 55 -6.55 8.78 25.18
N ILE A 56 -6.06 8.30 24.04
CA ILE A 56 -6.78 8.35 22.77
C ILE A 56 -7.63 7.08 22.55
N PHE A 57 -7.31 5.96 23.22
CA PHE A 57 -7.98 4.69 22.98
C PHE A 57 -8.24 3.90 24.26
N ASP A 58 -9.50 3.78 24.65
CA ASP A 58 -9.93 2.82 25.68
C ASP A 58 -10.02 1.41 25.09
N TRP A 59 -8.84 0.85 24.74
CA TRP A 59 -8.69 -0.48 24.14
C TRP A 59 -9.18 -1.61 25.06
N ARG A 60 -9.24 -1.38 26.38
CA ARG A 60 -9.70 -2.36 27.36
C ARG A 60 -11.19 -2.66 27.18
N ARG A 61 -11.99 -1.69 26.77
CA ARG A 61 -13.41 -1.87 26.46
C ARG A 61 -13.70 -2.58 25.15
N GLN A 62 -12.76 -2.55 24.21
CA GLN A 62 -12.94 -3.14 22.86
C GLN A 62 -12.34 -4.54 22.72
N ARG A 63 -11.80 -5.09 23.78
CA ARG A 63 -11.19 -6.42 23.77
C ARG A 63 -12.23 -7.52 23.60
N PRO A 64 -12.10 -8.42 22.60
CA PRO A 64 -12.97 -9.60 22.52
C PRO A 64 -12.84 -10.48 23.77
N LYS A 65 -13.97 -10.94 24.31
CA LYS A 65 -13.97 -11.85 25.46
C LYS A 65 -13.12 -13.08 25.18
N GLY A 66 -12.31 -13.51 26.15
CA GLY A 66 -11.50 -14.72 26.06
C GLY A 66 -10.06 -14.56 25.53
N ILE A 67 -9.65 -13.36 25.11
CA ILE A 67 -8.26 -13.10 24.69
C ILE A 67 -7.46 -12.60 25.91
N ARG A 68 -6.31 -13.27 26.22
CA ARG A 68 -5.41 -12.84 27.29
C ARG A 68 -4.80 -11.46 26.96
N GLU A 69 -4.73 -10.55 27.91
CA GLU A 69 -4.27 -9.16 27.74
C GLU A 69 -2.95 -9.01 27.00
N ARG A 70 -1.98 -9.84 27.31
CA ARG A 70 -0.63 -9.81 26.72
C ARG A 70 -0.56 -10.14 25.22
N PHE A 71 -1.67 -10.61 24.62
CA PHE A 71 -1.70 -11.06 23.22
C PHE A 71 -2.58 -10.22 22.33
N TYR A 72 -3.30 -9.25 22.87
CA TYR A 72 -4.19 -8.39 22.10
C TYR A 72 -4.03 -6.94 22.49
N GLU A 73 -3.22 -6.23 21.71
CA GLU A 73 -3.21 -4.79 21.72
C GLU A 73 -3.75 -4.31 20.36
N PRO A 74 -4.82 -3.52 20.34
CA PRO A 74 -5.32 -2.97 19.09
C PRO A 74 -4.28 -2.02 18.50
N PRO A 75 -4.24 -1.87 17.18
CA PRO A 75 -3.41 -0.85 16.55
C PRO A 75 -3.76 0.54 17.09
N ARG A 76 -2.73 1.37 17.28
CA ARG A 76 -2.88 2.74 17.79
C ARG A 76 -2.66 3.75 16.68
N LEU A 77 -3.49 4.79 16.66
CA LEU A 77 -3.27 5.95 15.80
C LEU A 77 -2.04 6.71 16.30
N ILE A 78 -1.10 6.95 15.39
CA ILE A 78 0.14 7.67 15.67
C ILE A 78 0.31 8.77 14.64
N ARG A 79 0.58 9.98 15.12
CA ARG A 79 1.09 11.03 14.26
C ARG A 79 2.58 10.81 14.00
N ILE A 80 2.94 10.95 12.74
CA ILE A 80 4.31 10.75 12.29
C ILE A 80 4.82 11.98 11.53
N ASN A 81 6.09 12.27 11.73
CA ASN A 81 6.87 13.14 10.85
C ASN A 81 8.06 12.33 10.38
N SER A 82 7.91 11.64 9.28
CA SER A 82 8.88 10.65 8.85
C SER A 82 8.93 10.55 7.33
N ASP A 83 10.13 10.51 6.78
CA ASP A 83 10.35 10.20 5.35
C ASP A 83 10.17 8.72 5.03
N GLN A 84 10.02 7.90 6.05
CA GLN A 84 9.92 6.45 5.92
C GLN A 84 8.47 6.01 5.75
N ARG A 85 7.60 6.33 6.72
CA ARG A 85 6.22 5.85 6.79
C ARG A 85 5.23 6.95 6.43
N GLY A 86 4.03 6.52 6.09
CA GLY A 86 2.88 7.34 5.73
C GLY A 86 1.99 6.60 4.75
N GLY A 87 0.68 6.73 4.92
CA GLY A 87 -0.29 6.01 4.12
C GLY A 87 -0.38 4.51 4.42
N VAL A 88 -1.44 3.89 3.93
CA VAL A 88 -1.67 2.44 4.10
C VAL A 88 -0.64 1.60 3.36
N ILE A 89 -0.04 2.16 2.29
CA ILE A 89 0.94 1.45 1.46
C ILE A 89 2.23 1.08 2.20
N THR A 90 2.53 1.75 3.32
CA THR A 90 3.68 1.43 4.17
C THR A 90 3.28 0.67 5.44
N SER A 91 2.03 0.23 5.55
CA SER A 91 1.56 -0.56 6.69
C SER A 91 2.20 -1.96 6.69
N VAL A 92 2.35 -2.52 7.87
CA VAL A 92 2.90 -3.87 8.05
C VAL A 92 2.08 -4.92 7.32
N GLY A 93 0.76 -4.75 7.30
CA GLY A 93 -0.13 -5.65 6.58
C GLY A 93 0.23 -5.75 5.10
N ILE A 94 0.41 -4.61 4.44
CA ILE A 94 0.76 -4.55 3.03
C ILE A 94 2.18 -5.07 2.78
N MET A 95 3.16 -4.65 3.59
CA MET A 95 4.54 -5.13 3.46
C MET A 95 4.62 -6.65 3.56
N ARG A 96 3.81 -7.25 4.43
CA ARG A 96 3.81 -8.69 4.66
C ARG A 96 3.13 -9.48 3.55
N VAL A 97 1.95 -9.07 3.09
CA VAL A 97 1.23 -9.79 2.03
C VAL A 97 1.92 -9.67 0.66
N THR A 98 2.76 -8.66 0.50
CA THR A 98 3.55 -8.42 -0.71
C THR A 98 4.98 -8.95 -0.62
N SER A 99 5.32 -9.71 0.41
CA SER A 99 6.61 -10.36 0.61
C SER A 99 6.48 -11.89 0.60
N ALA A 100 7.60 -12.59 0.43
CA ALA A 100 7.73 -13.99 0.77
C ALA A 100 7.95 -14.15 2.30
N PRO A 101 7.84 -15.35 2.88
CA PRO A 101 7.93 -15.53 4.33
C PRO A 101 9.18 -14.94 4.99
N GLU A 102 10.33 -15.02 4.31
CA GLU A 102 11.63 -14.58 4.85
C GLU A 102 12.36 -13.57 3.98
N LYS A 103 11.83 -13.27 2.79
CA LYS A 103 12.44 -12.37 1.82
C LYS A 103 11.43 -11.36 1.30
N THR A 104 11.89 -10.13 1.10
CA THR A 104 11.12 -9.13 0.35
C THR A 104 10.99 -9.56 -1.11
N ASN A 105 9.92 -9.07 -1.73
CA ASN A 105 9.70 -9.26 -3.16
C ASN A 105 9.28 -7.92 -3.79
N PRO A 106 10.23 -7.12 -4.28
CA PRO A 106 9.93 -5.82 -4.87
C PRO A 106 9.02 -5.92 -6.09
N ILE A 107 9.15 -6.97 -6.90
CA ILE A 107 8.24 -7.16 -8.04
C ILE A 107 6.80 -7.30 -7.56
N ARG A 108 6.54 -8.13 -6.55
CA ARG A 108 5.19 -8.30 -5.98
C ARG A 108 4.67 -7.01 -5.33
N ARG A 109 5.54 -6.23 -4.67
CA ARG A 109 5.20 -4.91 -4.11
C ARG A 109 4.81 -3.94 -5.20
N GLY A 110 5.60 -3.86 -6.27
CA GLY A 110 5.33 -2.98 -7.41
C GLY A 110 4.05 -3.35 -8.15
N VAL A 111 3.83 -4.63 -8.44
CA VAL A 111 2.58 -5.13 -9.06
C VAL A 111 1.38 -4.81 -8.19
N TRP A 112 1.50 -4.99 -6.87
CA TRP A 112 0.42 -4.67 -5.93
C TRP A 112 0.06 -3.17 -5.97
N LEU A 113 1.07 -2.28 -5.97
CA LEU A 113 0.84 -0.83 -6.07
C LEU A 113 0.21 -0.45 -7.41
N LEU A 114 0.69 -1.00 -8.51
CA LEU A 114 0.11 -0.76 -9.84
C LEU A 114 -1.35 -1.20 -9.91
N ASP A 115 -1.67 -2.40 -9.47
CA ASP A 115 -3.04 -2.91 -9.53
C ASP A 115 -3.94 -2.23 -8.49
N LYS A 116 -3.54 -2.21 -7.22
CA LYS A 116 -4.45 -1.79 -6.14
C LYS A 116 -4.54 -0.27 -6.00
N MET A 117 -3.46 0.47 -6.25
CA MET A 117 -3.47 1.93 -6.11
C MET A 117 -3.71 2.64 -7.44
N LEU A 118 -3.04 2.22 -8.51
CA LEU A 118 -3.13 2.90 -9.81
C LEU A 118 -4.20 2.31 -10.75
N GLY A 119 -4.81 1.17 -10.39
CA GLY A 119 -5.81 0.49 -11.22
C GLY A 119 -5.24 -0.12 -12.51
N ARG A 120 -3.91 -0.23 -12.60
CA ARG A 120 -3.22 -0.75 -13.77
C ARG A 120 -2.94 -2.23 -13.58
N GLN A 121 -3.80 -3.07 -14.15
CA GLN A 121 -3.59 -4.51 -14.17
C GLN A 121 -2.59 -4.86 -15.27
N LEU A 122 -1.55 -5.59 -14.88
CA LEU A 122 -0.57 -6.16 -15.81
C LEU A 122 -0.92 -7.62 -16.04
N HIS A 123 -1.02 -7.98 -17.32
CA HIS A 123 -1.18 -9.38 -17.72
C HIS A 123 0.23 -9.96 -17.85
N ALA A 124 0.55 -10.87 -16.96
CA ALA A 124 1.82 -11.55 -16.97
C ALA A 124 1.90 -12.51 -18.16
N PRO A 125 3.03 -12.57 -18.88
CA PRO A 125 3.23 -13.60 -19.90
C PRO A 125 3.19 -15.00 -19.29
N GLU A 126 2.88 -15.99 -20.10
CA GLU A 126 3.03 -17.39 -19.69
C GLU A 126 4.51 -17.69 -19.45
N ASN A 127 4.80 -18.56 -18.47
CA ASN A 127 6.16 -19.02 -18.15
C ASN A 127 7.16 -17.93 -17.69
N ILE A 128 6.73 -17.06 -16.77
CA ILE A 128 7.63 -16.09 -16.15
C ILE A 128 8.65 -16.83 -15.27
N PRO A 129 9.97 -16.64 -15.48
CA PRO A 129 10.97 -17.19 -14.60
C PRO A 129 10.84 -16.59 -13.19
N ALA A 130 11.00 -17.38 -12.14
CA ALA A 130 11.04 -16.87 -10.78
C ALA A 130 12.28 -15.96 -10.60
N LEU A 131 12.15 -14.92 -9.76
CA LEU A 131 13.26 -14.00 -9.46
C LEU A 131 14.49 -14.76 -8.95
N SER A 132 14.31 -15.83 -8.18
CA SER A 132 15.38 -16.69 -7.69
C SER A 132 16.20 -17.36 -8.80
N GLN A 133 15.65 -17.55 -9.99
CA GLN A 133 16.37 -18.09 -11.14
C GLN A 133 17.39 -17.09 -11.71
N SER A 134 17.22 -15.81 -11.43
CA SER A 134 18.13 -14.73 -11.83
C SER A 134 19.22 -14.45 -10.78
N GLU A 135 19.26 -15.19 -9.67
CA GLU A 135 20.32 -15.06 -8.66
C GLU A 135 21.70 -15.52 -9.14
N ARG A 136 21.78 -16.14 -10.32
CA ARG A 136 23.05 -16.57 -10.92
C ARG A 136 23.15 -16.14 -12.38
N VAL A 137 24.25 -15.49 -12.73
CA VAL A 137 24.59 -15.12 -14.11
C VAL A 137 25.99 -15.65 -14.42
N ASN A 138 26.14 -16.41 -15.50
CA ASN A 138 27.39 -17.02 -15.92
C ASN A 138 28.11 -17.81 -14.78
N GLY A 139 27.35 -18.57 -13.99
CA GLY A 139 27.86 -19.37 -12.87
C GLY A 139 28.14 -18.55 -11.58
N LYS A 140 28.21 -17.23 -11.65
CA LYS A 140 28.41 -16.35 -10.47
C LYS A 140 27.11 -16.01 -9.82
N ARG A 141 27.04 -16.11 -8.48
CA ARG A 141 25.90 -15.71 -7.70
C ARG A 141 25.85 -14.18 -7.58
N LEU A 142 24.72 -13.60 -7.97
CA LEU A 142 24.41 -12.22 -7.69
C LEU A 142 23.91 -12.11 -6.24
N GLU A 143 24.40 -11.11 -5.53
CA GLU A 143 24.04 -10.90 -4.11
C GLU A 143 23.29 -9.59 -3.89
N ASP A 144 23.38 -8.68 -4.85
CA ASP A 144 22.64 -7.41 -4.81
C ASP A 144 21.28 -7.60 -5.48
N LEU A 145 20.20 -7.24 -4.78
CA LEU A 145 18.84 -7.40 -5.27
C LEU A 145 18.61 -6.59 -6.57
N ALA A 146 19.19 -5.40 -6.68
CA ALA A 146 19.07 -4.59 -7.89
C ALA A 146 19.73 -5.28 -9.09
N ASP A 147 20.87 -5.93 -8.91
CA ASP A 147 21.53 -6.69 -9.96
C ASP A 147 20.75 -7.95 -10.35
N ILE A 148 20.14 -8.62 -9.36
CA ILE A 148 19.25 -9.77 -9.59
C ILE A 148 18.02 -9.33 -10.40
N MET A 149 17.42 -8.20 -10.05
CA MET A 149 16.27 -7.63 -10.78
C MET A 149 16.67 -7.23 -12.20
N LYS A 150 17.82 -6.57 -12.39
CA LYS A 150 18.35 -6.22 -13.70
C LYS A 150 18.59 -7.46 -14.57
N ALA A 151 19.14 -8.52 -14.01
CA ALA A 151 19.31 -9.79 -14.71
C ALA A 151 17.97 -10.43 -15.07
N HIS A 152 16.98 -10.37 -14.17
CA HIS A 152 15.61 -10.86 -14.40
C HIS A 152 14.90 -10.12 -15.54
N THR A 153 15.15 -8.82 -15.68
CA THR A 153 14.51 -7.94 -16.67
C THR A 153 15.34 -7.73 -17.94
N SER A 154 16.35 -8.54 -18.17
CA SER A 154 17.30 -8.37 -19.30
C SER A 154 16.67 -8.50 -20.68
N LYS A 155 15.50 -9.15 -20.80
CA LYS A 155 14.78 -9.32 -22.07
C LYS A 155 13.87 -8.13 -22.34
N ALA A 156 13.83 -7.63 -23.58
CA ALA A 156 13.01 -6.47 -23.97
C ALA A 156 11.52 -6.63 -23.61
N ILE A 157 10.95 -7.83 -23.74
CA ILE A 157 9.58 -8.11 -23.36
C ILE A 157 9.31 -7.91 -21.86
N CYS A 158 10.31 -8.16 -21.02
CA CYS A 158 10.20 -7.96 -19.57
C CYS A 158 10.25 -6.47 -19.20
N VAL A 159 11.12 -5.70 -19.89
CA VAL A 159 11.33 -4.27 -19.63
C VAL A 159 10.04 -3.48 -19.74
N SER A 160 9.17 -3.79 -20.70
CA SER A 160 7.92 -3.05 -20.94
C SER A 160 7.01 -2.99 -19.71
N CYS A 161 6.98 -4.03 -18.89
CA CYS A 161 6.23 -4.06 -17.63
C CYS A 161 7.09 -3.59 -16.45
N HIS A 162 8.34 -4.04 -16.38
CA HIS A 162 9.21 -3.81 -15.23
C HIS A 162 9.61 -2.36 -15.05
N GLN A 163 9.71 -1.55 -16.11
CA GLN A 163 9.88 -0.10 -15.99
C GLN A 163 8.81 0.59 -15.13
N HIS A 164 7.63 -0.01 -15.01
CA HIS A 164 6.54 0.50 -14.16
C HIS A 164 6.49 -0.19 -12.80
N ILE A 165 6.92 -1.45 -12.72
CA ILE A 165 6.86 -2.28 -11.51
C ILE A 165 8.02 -1.93 -10.57
N ASP A 166 9.24 -1.95 -11.11
CA ASP A 166 10.47 -1.96 -10.32
C ASP A 166 10.66 -0.69 -9.49
N PRO A 167 10.40 0.53 -10.01
CA PRO A 167 10.50 1.73 -9.19
C PRO A 167 9.62 1.67 -7.94
N LEU A 168 8.36 1.25 -8.11
CA LEU A 168 7.39 1.16 -7.01
C LEU A 168 7.82 0.13 -5.96
N GLY A 169 8.32 -1.02 -6.41
CA GLY A 169 8.75 -2.09 -5.53
C GLY A 169 10.03 -1.77 -4.78
N LEU A 170 11.03 -1.22 -5.48
CA LEU A 170 12.30 -0.81 -4.89
C LEU A 170 12.11 0.33 -3.90
N GLY A 171 11.22 1.29 -4.17
CA GLY A 171 10.91 2.38 -3.26
C GLY A 171 10.42 1.93 -1.88
N LEU A 172 9.95 0.70 -1.76
CA LEU A 172 9.54 0.09 -0.50
C LEU A 172 10.55 -0.92 0.07
N GLU A 173 11.74 -1.08 -0.51
CA GLU A 173 12.67 -2.14 -0.15
C GLU A 173 13.34 -1.93 1.21
N ASN A 174 13.34 -0.70 1.74
CA ASN A 174 13.74 -0.43 3.12
C ASN A 174 12.83 -1.12 4.16
N PHE A 175 11.64 -1.56 3.77
CA PHE A 175 10.81 -2.36 4.66
C PHE A 175 11.12 -3.84 4.47
N ASP A 176 11.52 -4.52 5.55
CA ASP A 176 11.71 -5.96 5.55
C ASP A 176 10.37 -6.73 5.34
N PRO A 177 10.36 -8.07 5.26
CA PRO A 177 9.13 -8.84 5.10
C PRO A 177 8.10 -8.67 6.21
N TYR A 178 8.52 -8.16 7.37
CA TYR A 178 7.67 -7.91 8.53
C TYR A 178 7.27 -6.43 8.66
N GLY A 179 7.63 -5.59 7.67
CA GLY A 179 7.36 -4.17 7.67
C GLY A 179 8.26 -3.36 8.62
N LYS A 180 9.36 -3.94 9.11
CA LYS A 180 10.36 -3.22 9.89
C LYS A 180 11.27 -2.43 8.97
N TRP A 181 11.59 -1.20 9.34
CA TRP A 181 12.56 -0.39 8.61
C TRP A 181 13.98 -0.94 8.73
N ARG A 182 14.69 -1.01 7.61
CA ARG A 182 16.09 -1.39 7.53
C ARG A 182 16.84 -0.53 6.52
N THR A 183 18.11 -0.28 6.77
CA THR A 183 19.04 0.37 5.85
C THR A 183 20.04 -0.63 5.24
N THR A 184 20.14 -1.81 5.85
CA THR A 184 21.01 -2.89 5.40
C THR A 184 20.27 -4.22 5.37
N TYR A 185 20.67 -5.08 4.47
CA TYR A 185 20.27 -6.49 4.48
C TYR A 185 21.03 -7.29 5.55
N ASN A 186 20.62 -8.53 5.80
CA ASN A 186 21.28 -9.42 6.77
C ASN A 186 22.76 -9.67 6.45
N ASN A 187 23.15 -9.61 5.18
CA ASN A 187 24.54 -9.71 4.72
C ASN A 187 25.32 -8.38 4.81
N ARG A 188 24.81 -7.38 5.57
CA ARG A 188 25.38 -6.04 5.77
C ARG A 188 25.48 -5.16 4.52
N ARG A 189 24.91 -5.57 3.40
CA ARG A 189 24.81 -4.72 2.20
C ARG A 189 23.76 -3.62 2.40
N GLN A 190 24.05 -2.44 1.85
CA GLN A 190 23.10 -1.32 1.87
C GLN A 190 21.87 -1.65 1.05
N VAL A 191 20.69 -1.29 1.56
CA VAL A 191 19.45 -1.34 0.82
C VAL A 191 19.43 -0.21 -0.20
N LYS A 192 19.18 -0.55 -1.46
CA LYS A 192 18.97 0.41 -2.54
C LYS A 192 17.45 0.54 -2.76
N SER A 193 16.89 1.66 -2.34
CA SER A 193 15.45 1.96 -2.45
C SER A 193 15.18 3.16 -3.37
N ASN A 194 16.18 3.56 -4.13
CA ASN A 194 16.03 4.58 -5.17
C ASN A 194 15.51 3.95 -6.47
N GLY A 195 14.88 4.78 -7.30
CA GLY A 195 14.39 4.38 -8.61
C GLY A 195 14.03 5.57 -9.47
N THR A 196 13.73 5.30 -10.72
CA THR A 196 13.30 6.29 -11.71
C THR A 196 11.95 5.86 -12.28
N PHE A 197 10.97 6.73 -12.25
CA PHE A 197 9.69 6.50 -12.91
C PHE A 197 9.82 6.60 -14.43
N PRO A 198 8.89 6.02 -15.22
CA PRO A 198 8.92 6.08 -16.69
C PRO A 198 8.90 7.51 -17.27
N ASN A 199 8.43 8.49 -16.50
CA ASN A 199 8.44 9.91 -16.87
C ASN A 199 9.79 10.61 -16.57
N GLY A 200 10.80 9.85 -16.14
CA GLY A 200 12.14 10.34 -15.81
C GLY A 200 12.30 10.93 -14.42
N GLN A 201 11.27 10.89 -13.58
CA GLN A 201 11.38 11.40 -12.20
C GLN A 201 12.08 10.40 -11.30
N ASP A 202 13.12 10.86 -10.64
CA ASP A 202 13.90 10.09 -9.67
C ASP A 202 13.34 10.24 -8.25
N PHE A 203 13.55 9.21 -7.45
CA PHE A 203 13.31 9.24 -6.01
C PHE A 203 14.37 8.42 -5.26
N ASN A 204 14.58 8.76 -4.00
CA ASN A 204 15.56 8.09 -3.13
C ASN A 204 14.99 7.72 -1.74
N THR A 205 13.75 8.07 -1.49
CA THR A 205 13.03 7.72 -0.25
C THR A 205 11.61 7.27 -0.56
N PRO A 206 10.97 6.50 0.32
CA PRO A 206 9.54 6.17 0.17
C PRO A 206 8.65 7.41 0.09
N ARG A 207 8.97 8.48 0.84
CA ARG A 207 8.22 9.73 0.81
C ARG A 207 8.33 10.42 -0.55
N ALA A 208 9.54 10.49 -1.12
CA ALA A 208 9.75 11.05 -2.46
C ALA A 208 8.98 10.25 -3.52
N MET A 209 9.04 8.90 -3.46
CA MET A 209 8.23 8.03 -4.34
C MET A 209 6.74 8.33 -4.22
N LYS A 210 6.21 8.44 -3.00
CA LYS A 210 4.80 8.78 -2.76
C LYS A 210 4.44 10.16 -3.26
N GLY A 211 5.36 11.12 -3.16
CA GLY A 211 5.22 12.47 -3.75
C GLY A 211 5.02 12.41 -5.26
N VAL A 212 5.82 11.61 -5.98
CA VAL A 212 5.62 11.40 -7.42
C VAL A 212 4.26 10.78 -7.70
N LEU A 213 3.83 9.78 -6.91
CA LEU A 213 2.51 9.17 -7.07
C LEU A 213 1.37 10.18 -6.91
N LEU A 214 1.46 11.07 -5.92
CA LEU A 214 0.43 12.07 -5.66
C LEU A 214 0.42 13.22 -6.67
N ASN A 215 1.56 13.56 -7.25
CA ASN A 215 1.67 14.63 -8.23
C ASN A 215 1.28 14.17 -9.64
N GLU A 216 1.85 13.05 -10.09
CA GLU A 216 1.74 12.61 -11.48
C GLU A 216 0.63 11.56 -11.69
N TYR A 217 0.29 10.80 -10.64
CA TYR A 217 -0.66 9.68 -10.75
C TYR A 217 -1.92 9.89 -9.91
N ARG A 218 -2.18 11.11 -9.44
CA ARG A 218 -3.37 11.42 -8.62
C ARG A 218 -4.66 11.03 -9.31
N ALA A 219 -4.87 11.45 -10.55
CA ALA A 219 -6.10 11.15 -11.29
C ALA A 219 -6.35 9.65 -11.48
N PRO A 220 -5.38 8.83 -11.91
CA PRO A 220 -5.51 7.36 -11.89
C PRO A 220 -5.83 6.78 -10.50
N ILE A 221 -5.20 7.26 -9.44
CA ILE A 221 -5.45 6.80 -8.07
C ILE A 221 -6.90 7.07 -7.65
N VAL A 222 -7.34 8.30 -7.82
CA VAL A 222 -8.71 8.74 -7.48
C VAL A 222 -9.74 7.95 -8.28
N LYS A 223 -9.52 7.81 -9.58
CA LYS A 223 -10.40 7.03 -10.46
C LYS A 223 -10.49 5.57 -10.03
N ASN A 224 -9.34 4.92 -9.81
CA ASN A 224 -9.31 3.52 -9.37
C ASN A 224 -10.02 3.32 -8.03
N PHE A 225 -9.86 4.26 -7.10
CA PHE A 225 -10.53 4.21 -5.79
C PHE A 225 -12.05 4.30 -5.97
N ALA A 226 -12.52 5.25 -6.78
CA ALA A 226 -13.94 5.42 -7.09
C ALA A 226 -14.52 4.20 -7.80
N GLU A 227 -13.82 3.66 -8.80
CA GLU A 227 -14.23 2.46 -9.55
C GLU A 227 -14.37 1.24 -8.64
N ARG A 228 -13.36 0.97 -7.80
CA ARG A 228 -13.38 -0.19 -6.90
C ARG A 228 -14.47 -0.08 -5.84
N LEU A 229 -14.66 1.11 -5.27
CA LEU A 229 -15.69 1.31 -4.25
C LEU A 229 -17.09 1.24 -4.85
N LEU A 230 -17.32 1.81 -6.04
CA LEU A 230 -18.58 1.67 -6.74
C LEU A 230 -18.87 0.21 -7.09
N ALA A 231 -17.91 -0.50 -7.70
CA ALA A 231 -18.06 -1.92 -8.04
C ALA A 231 -18.40 -2.78 -6.81
N TYR A 232 -17.74 -2.50 -5.67
CA TYR A 232 -18.04 -3.16 -4.40
C TYR A 232 -19.45 -2.87 -3.92
N ALA A 233 -19.87 -1.59 -3.97
CA ALA A 233 -21.18 -1.15 -3.47
C ALA A 233 -22.34 -1.75 -4.28
N ILE A 234 -22.18 -1.89 -5.60
CA ILE A 234 -23.20 -2.44 -6.48
C ILE A 234 -23.12 -3.96 -6.70
N GLY A 235 -22.05 -4.58 -6.16
CA GLY A 235 -21.88 -6.05 -6.21
C GLY A 235 -21.60 -6.64 -7.59
N ARG A 236 -21.18 -5.84 -8.57
CA ARG A 236 -20.86 -6.29 -9.94
C ARG A 236 -19.64 -5.58 -10.52
N LYS A 237 -19.11 -6.14 -11.60
CA LYS A 237 -18.11 -5.44 -12.42
C LYS A 237 -18.71 -4.20 -13.06
N LEU A 238 -17.89 -3.18 -13.22
CA LEU A 238 -18.27 -1.95 -13.91
C LEU A 238 -18.31 -2.19 -15.42
N GLU A 239 -19.27 -1.54 -16.05
CA GLU A 239 -19.51 -1.59 -17.49
C GLU A 239 -19.33 -0.19 -18.13
N PRO A 240 -19.26 -0.09 -19.46
CA PRO A 240 -19.07 1.20 -20.13
C PRO A 240 -20.09 2.28 -19.74
N HIS A 241 -21.33 1.92 -19.43
CA HIS A 241 -22.38 2.86 -19.02
C HIS A 241 -22.19 3.41 -17.59
N ASP A 242 -21.28 2.86 -16.78
CA ASP A 242 -20.94 3.39 -15.47
C ASP A 242 -19.94 4.57 -15.54
N ARG A 243 -19.25 4.76 -16.68
CA ARG A 243 -18.24 5.81 -16.87
C ARG A 243 -18.71 7.20 -16.50
N PRO A 244 -19.91 7.68 -16.88
CA PRO A 244 -20.39 9.02 -16.50
C PRO A 244 -20.51 9.17 -14.99
N THR A 245 -20.90 8.13 -14.26
CA THR A 245 -20.95 8.15 -12.81
C THR A 245 -19.56 8.25 -12.19
N ILE A 246 -18.60 7.46 -12.69
CA ILE A 246 -17.20 7.56 -12.24
C ILE A 246 -16.64 8.97 -12.47
N GLN A 247 -16.90 9.56 -13.63
CA GLN A 247 -16.45 10.94 -13.93
C GLN A 247 -17.04 11.95 -12.92
N ARG A 248 -18.33 11.86 -12.62
CA ARG A 248 -18.97 12.73 -11.62
C ARG A 248 -18.40 12.53 -10.24
N LEU A 249 -18.15 11.29 -9.81
CA LEU A 249 -17.54 10.97 -8.52
C LEU A 249 -16.12 11.56 -8.42
N CYS A 250 -15.31 11.42 -9.46
CA CYS A 250 -13.97 11.99 -9.50
C CYS A 250 -13.99 13.53 -9.42
N ALA A 251 -14.87 14.18 -10.18
CA ALA A 251 -15.03 15.63 -10.14
C ALA A 251 -15.50 16.13 -8.77
N ALA A 252 -16.46 15.43 -8.13
CA ALA A 252 -16.91 15.77 -6.80
C ALA A 252 -15.80 15.59 -5.75
N LEU A 253 -15.00 14.54 -5.86
CA LEU A 253 -13.85 14.32 -4.99
C LEU A 253 -12.82 15.43 -5.12
N GLU A 254 -12.49 15.83 -6.34
CA GLU A 254 -11.53 16.92 -6.60
C GLU A 254 -12.02 18.24 -6.00
N ALA A 255 -13.30 18.56 -6.16
CA ALA A 255 -13.90 19.78 -5.64
C ALA A 255 -13.96 19.84 -4.11
N ASP A 256 -13.98 18.70 -3.41
CA ASP A 256 -14.11 18.63 -1.94
C ASP A 256 -12.81 18.10 -1.26
N GLY A 257 -11.66 18.27 -1.88
CA GLY A 257 -10.38 17.87 -1.29
C GLY A 257 -10.23 16.36 -1.10
N TYR A 258 -10.87 15.56 -1.96
CA TYR A 258 -10.79 14.10 -2.00
C TYR A 258 -11.34 13.38 -0.77
N LYS A 259 -12.28 13.96 -0.06
CA LYS A 259 -12.85 13.40 1.17
C LYS A 259 -13.58 12.09 0.94
N MET A 260 -13.40 11.15 1.86
CA MET A 260 -13.97 9.81 1.78
C MET A 260 -15.51 9.82 1.77
N ASN A 261 -16.15 10.68 2.59
CA ASN A 261 -17.61 10.74 2.68
C ASN A 261 -18.25 11.31 1.41
N THR A 262 -17.56 12.18 0.68
CA THR A 262 -18.03 12.67 -0.62
C THR A 262 -18.15 11.52 -1.62
N LEU A 263 -17.19 10.62 -1.65
CA LEU A 263 -17.26 9.43 -2.48
C LEU A 263 -18.41 8.49 -2.05
N ILE A 264 -18.53 8.22 -0.76
CA ILE A 264 -19.58 7.34 -0.23
C ILE A 264 -20.96 7.90 -0.54
N ARG A 265 -21.21 9.18 -0.26
CA ARG A 265 -22.50 9.85 -0.54
C ARG A 265 -22.80 9.87 -2.05
N GLY A 266 -21.78 10.16 -2.87
CA GLY A 266 -21.92 10.16 -4.33
C GLY A 266 -22.29 8.78 -4.89
N ILE A 267 -21.72 7.71 -4.34
CA ILE A 267 -22.07 6.33 -4.68
C ILE A 267 -23.52 6.03 -4.28
N ILE A 268 -23.89 6.33 -3.03
CA ILE A 268 -25.26 6.10 -2.53
C ILE A 268 -26.30 6.85 -3.38
N ALA A 269 -25.98 8.08 -3.80
CA ALA A 269 -26.87 8.88 -4.65
C ALA A 269 -26.86 8.48 -6.13
N SER A 270 -25.98 7.56 -6.55
CA SER A 270 -25.85 7.18 -7.95
C SER A 270 -27.01 6.30 -8.42
N PRO A 271 -27.43 6.43 -9.70
CA PRO A 271 -28.45 5.55 -10.28
C PRO A 271 -28.08 4.06 -10.17
N GLN A 272 -26.80 3.73 -10.27
CA GLN A 272 -26.30 2.36 -10.18
C GLN A 272 -26.52 1.73 -8.80
N PHE A 273 -26.51 2.53 -7.74
CA PHE A 273 -26.77 2.06 -6.38
C PHE A 273 -28.27 2.08 -6.04
N GLN A 274 -28.98 3.09 -6.53
CA GLN A 274 -30.41 3.31 -6.21
C GLN A 274 -31.36 2.44 -7.03
N LYS A 275 -30.96 2.03 -8.25
CA LYS A 275 -31.82 1.29 -9.16
C LYS A 275 -31.25 -0.12 -9.38
N ARG A 276 -32.08 -1.12 -9.09
CA ARG A 276 -31.78 -2.50 -9.51
C ARG A 276 -31.98 -2.58 -11.03
N GLN A 277 -30.97 -3.05 -11.76
CA GLN A 277 -31.19 -3.51 -13.12
C GLN A 277 -31.88 -4.87 -13.03
N ASP A 278 -33.12 -4.93 -13.48
CA ASP A 278 -33.72 -6.22 -13.76
C ASP A 278 -32.97 -6.82 -14.94
N THR A 279 -32.24 -7.89 -14.70
CA THR A 279 -31.65 -8.70 -15.76
C THR A 279 -32.80 -9.37 -16.51
N PRO A 280 -32.89 -9.26 -17.82
CA PRO A 280 -33.93 -9.95 -18.60
C PRO A 280 -33.80 -11.47 -18.47
#